data_e9a5fc5a31c353b3d2a023b94b387b1b
#
_entry.id   e9a5fc5a31c353b3d2a023b94b387b1b
#
_cell.length_a   1.000
_cell.length_b   1.000
_cell.length_c   1.000
_cell.angle_alpha   90.00
_cell.angle_beta   90.00
_cell.angle_gamma   90.00
#
_symmetry.space_group_name_H-M   'P 1'
#
loop_
_entity.id
_entity.type
_entity.pdbx_description
1 polymer ?
#
loop_
_entity_poly.entity_id
_entity_poly.type
_entity_poly.pdbx_seq_one_letter_code
_entity_poly.pdbx_strand_id
1 'polypeptide(L)'
;MRSVSIIIPVRNCESTIADLLSSIMELDYPKDLVEVIVVDGGSTDRTVEIASRYPVKVISEPGLGPGYGRRTGIEHSGGEILAFTDGDCIVPRSWLKAIVKDLEDPSVGCVGGSILLDRRSNVGFTARYFEESVIRVMPLSRERKIYDKLLPFKHLAFANLATRRDVIEAVGGIDVGFRTFEDMDLIQRICDHGYKILFDPDVYVWHRHRQSVKELLKQVYGYGYGGPRFRRNHPRSIVTRWYKLGLTLFYLIISSISIGAILSITYGPLPILIASAPISLGYIYCLAYYLYKTRSIVKSVAYPILDIAVIISFCLGDTISNLRYTLRSR
;
A
#
# COMPACT_ATOMS: atom_id res chain seq x y z
N MET A 1 11.95 -19.81 -20.16
CA MET A 1 11.04 -19.12 -19.22
C MET A 1 11.47 -19.46 -17.82
N ARG A 2 11.27 -18.55 -16.84
CA ARG A 2 11.69 -18.72 -15.44
C ARG A 2 10.57 -19.31 -14.60
N SER A 3 10.91 -20.06 -13.56
CA SER A 3 9.92 -20.51 -12.58
C SER A 3 9.44 -19.36 -11.69
N VAL A 4 8.16 -19.36 -11.34
CA VAL A 4 7.51 -18.28 -10.59
C VAL A 4 6.73 -18.85 -9.39
N SER A 5 6.98 -18.29 -8.21
CA SER A 5 6.15 -18.53 -7.04
C SER A 5 5.24 -17.34 -6.80
N ILE A 6 3.92 -17.56 -6.82
CA ILE A 6 2.91 -16.56 -6.46
C ILE A 6 2.61 -16.72 -4.97
N ILE A 7 2.90 -15.70 -4.17
CA ILE A 7 2.77 -15.70 -2.72
C ILE A 7 1.60 -14.79 -2.30
N ILE A 8 0.63 -15.36 -1.59
CA ILE A 8 -0.66 -14.74 -1.28
C ILE A 8 -0.91 -14.86 0.24
N PRO A 9 -0.58 -13.84 1.04
CA PRO A 9 -1.00 -13.81 2.43
C PRO A 9 -2.51 -13.54 2.51
N VAL A 10 -3.23 -14.33 3.29
CA VAL A 10 -4.69 -14.18 3.43
C VAL A 10 -5.11 -14.21 4.91
N ARG A 11 -6.19 -13.48 5.21
CA ARG A 11 -6.91 -13.60 6.46
C ARG A 11 -8.34 -13.12 6.28
N ASN A 12 -9.32 -14.00 6.47
CA ASN A 12 -10.76 -13.70 6.33
C ASN A 12 -11.08 -13.11 4.94
N CYS A 13 -10.74 -13.86 3.88
CA CYS A 13 -10.91 -13.48 2.48
C CYS A 13 -11.96 -14.37 1.78
N GLU A 14 -12.91 -15.01 2.48
CA GLU A 14 -13.87 -15.95 1.87
C GLU A 14 -14.66 -15.35 0.69
N SER A 15 -14.90 -14.02 0.72
CA SER A 15 -15.65 -13.33 -0.33
C SER A 15 -14.83 -12.97 -1.59
N THR A 16 -13.50 -13.16 -1.57
CA THR A 16 -12.60 -12.67 -2.63
C THR A 16 -11.63 -13.72 -3.14
N ILE A 17 -11.20 -14.65 -2.28
CA ILE A 17 -10.13 -15.60 -2.58
C ILE A 17 -10.45 -16.49 -3.81
N ALA A 18 -11.71 -16.85 -4.02
CA ALA A 18 -12.10 -17.65 -5.19
C ALA A 18 -11.87 -16.91 -6.51
N ASP A 19 -12.20 -15.61 -6.56
CA ASP A 19 -12.01 -14.77 -7.76
C ASP A 19 -10.53 -14.60 -8.09
N LEU A 20 -9.70 -14.37 -7.05
CA LEU A 20 -8.25 -14.31 -7.22
C LEU A 20 -7.70 -15.62 -7.76
N LEU A 21 -7.98 -16.75 -7.10
CA LEU A 21 -7.43 -18.05 -7.50
C LEU A 21 -7.92 -18.47 -8.89
N SER A 22 -9.16 -18.18 -9.23
CA SER A 22 -9.68 -18.41 -10.60
C SER A 22 -8.89 -17.59 -11.62
N SER A 23 -8.61 -16.30 -11.36
CA SER A 23 -7.82 -15.47 -12.28
C SER A 23 -6.38 -15.96 -12.43
N ILE A 24 -5.78 -16.51 -11.36
CA ILE A 24 -4.44 -17.12 -11.40
C ILE A 24 -4.45 -18.41 -12.25
N MET A 25 -5.50 -19.23 -12.15
CA MET A 25 -5.63 -20.44 -13.00
C MET A 25 -5.73 -20.10 -14.49
N GLU A 26 -6.20 -18.90 -14.83
CA GLU A 26 -6.32 -18.42 -16.22
C GLU A 26 -5.06 -17.72 -16.76
N LEU A 27 -3.98 -17.61 -15.97
CA LEU A 27 -2.75 -16.97 -16.42
C LEU A 27 -2.18 -17.64 -17.68
N ASP A 28 -1.79 -16.80 -18.64
CA ASP A 28 -1.13 -17.23 -19.87
C ASP A 28 0.38 -17.42 -19.61
N TYR A 29 0.69 -18.46 -18.83
CA TYR A 29 2.03 -18.86 -18.45
C TYR A 29 2.07 -20.39 -18.28
N PRO A 30 3.20 -21.09 -18.60
CA PRO A 30 3.30 -22.55 -18.43
C PRO A 30 3.02 -22.97 -16.99
N LYS A 31 2.05 -23.86 -16.81
CA LYS A 31 1.55 -24.26 -15.48
C LYS A 31 2.58 -25.01 -14.65
N ASP A 32 3.46 -25.74 -15.30
CA ASP A 32 4.58 -26.48 -14.71
C ASP A 32 5.70 -25.56 -14.17
N LEU A 33 5.70 -24.28 -14.58
CA LEU A 33 6.63 -23.26 -14.08
C LEU A 33 6.00 -22.32 -13.03
N VAL A 34 4.75 -22.55 -12.60
CA VAL A 34 4.05 -21.72 -11.63
C VAL A 34 3.65 -22.52 -10.41
N GLU A 35 4.10 -22.11 -9.25
CA GLU A 35 3.54 -22.56 -7.98
C GLU A 35 2.77 -21.42 -7.31
N VAL A 36 1.67 -21.77 -6.64
CA VAL A 36 0.82 -20.82 -5.92
C VAL A 36 0.77 -21.20 -4.45
N ILE A 37 1.16 -20.25 -3.60
CA ILE A 37 1.27 -20.44 -2.17
C ILE A 37 0.34 -19.47 -1.46
N VAL A 38 -0.71 -19.99 -0.86
CA VAL A 38 -1.63 -19.24 0.01
C VAL A 38 -1.17 -19.41 1.44
N VAL A 39 -0.86 -18.29 2.09
CA VAL A 39 -0.42 -18.30 3.50
C VAL A 39 -1.52 -17.72 4.36
N ASP A 40 -2.18 -18.58 5.12
CA ASP A 40 -3.31 -18.23 5.98
C ASP A 40 -2.85 -17.74 7.35
N GLY A 41 -3.14 -16.50 7.68
CA GLY A 41 -2.87 -15.84 8.96
C GLY A 41 -3.94 -16.08 10.02
N GLY A 42 -4.49 -17.28 10.12
CA GLY A 42 -5.51 -17.67 11.09
C GLY A 42 -6.89 -17.14 10.73
N SER A 43 -7.39 -17.46 9.53
CA SER A 43 -8.77 -17.17 9.12
C SER A 43 -9.77 -17.95 9.97
N THR A 44 -10.90 -17.30 10.25
CA THR A 44 -12.03 -17.87 11.01
C THR A 44 -13.27 -18.06 10.14
N ASP A 45 -13.19 -17.68 8.88
CA ASP A 45 -14.20 -17.88 7.84
C ASP A 45 -13.83 -19.06 6.90
N ARG A 46 -14.50 -19.22 5.78
CA ARG A 46 -14.25 -20.29 4.83
C ARG A 46 -13.06 -20.06 3.88
N THR A 47 -12.16 -19.11 4.17
CA THR A 47 -11.01 -18.80 3.30
C THR A 47 -10.19 -20.03 2.96
N VAL A 48 -9.76 -20.80 3.98
CA VAL A 48 -8.93 -22.01 3.82
C VAL A 48 -9.69 -23.11 3.06
N GLU A 49 -10.96 -23.33 3.40
CA GLU A 49 -11.82 -24.30 2.71
C GLU A 49 -11.91 -23.99 1.20
N ILE A 50 -12.13 -22.73 0.86
CA ILE A 50 -12.24 -22.30 -0.54
C ILE A 50 -10.89 -22.43 -1.26
N ALA A 51 -9.80 -21.99 -0.64
CA ALA A 51 -8.46 -22.08 -1.24
C ALA A 51 -8.05 -23.52 -1.52
N SER A 52 -8.40 -24.46 -0.64
CA SER A 52 -8.08 -25.90 -0.78
C SER A 52 -8.79 -26.59 -1.95
N ARG A 53 -9.75 -25.94 -2.61
CA ARG A 53 -10.40 -26.45 -3.82
C ARG A 53 -9.60 -26.19 -5.10
N TYR A 54 -8.54 -25.41 -5.01
CA TYR A 54 -7.65 -25.07 -6.11
C TYR A 54 -6.32 -25.83 -6.01
N PRO A 55 -5.59 -26.01 -7.11
CA PRO A 55 -4.27 -26.64 -7.10
C PRO A 55 -3.20 -25.69 -6.55
N VAL A 56 -3.31 -25.34 -5.26
CA VAL A 56 -2.44 -24.40 -4.55
C VAL A 56 -1.93 -25.02 -3.25
N LYS A 57 -0.77 -24.58 -2.81
CA LYS A 57 -0.23 -24.95 -1.50
C LYS A 57 -0.80 -24.01 -0.45
N VAL A 58 -1.53 -24.54 0.53
CA VAL A 58 -2.05 -23.75 1.66
C VAL A 58 -1.17 -24.00 2.87
N ILE A 59 -0.68 -22.91 3.48
CA ILE A 59 0.19 -22.93 4.67
C ILE A 59 -0.45 -22.05 5.73
N SER A 60 -0.54 -22.55 6.97
CA SER A 60 -1.03 -21.75 8.09
C SER A 60 0.14 -21.09 8.83
N GLU A 61 -0.08 -19.86 9.30
CA GLU A 61 0.85 -19.12 10.14
C GLU A 61 0.13 -18.47 11.34
N PRO A 62 0.84 -18.06 12.41
CA PRO A 62 0.20 -17.59 13.66
C PRO A 62 -0.59 -16.26 13.57
N GLY A 63 -0.81 -15.66 12.39
CA GLY A 63 -1.55 -14.39 12.27
C GLY A 63 -0.75 -13.15 12.70
N LEU A 64 0.56 -13.18 12.52
CA LEU A 64 1.46 -12.09 12.93
C LEU A 64 1.50 -10.90 11.94
N GLY A 65 0.75 -11.01 10.84
CA GLY A 65 0.57 -9.96 9.85
C GLY A 65 1.08 -10.32 8.45
N PRO A 66 0.74 -9.50 7.43
CA PRO A 66 0.98 -9.84 6.04
C PRO A 66 2.49 -9.96 5.69
N GLY A 67 3.36 -9.19 6.34
CA GLY A 67 4.81 -9.32 6.15
C GLY A 67 5.33 -10.68 6.61
N TYR A 68 4.79 -11.20 7.72
CA TYR A 68 5.13 -12.53 8.21
C TYR A 68 4.62 -13.62 7.25
N GLY A 69 3.37 -13.51 6.81
CA GLY A 69 2.81 -14.44 5.83
C GLY A 69 3.62 -14.47 4.52
N ARG A 70 4.07 -13.32 4.01
CA ARG A 70 4.91 -13.26 2.81
C ARG A 70 6.27 -13.91 3.03
N ARG A 71 6.91 -13.68 4.18
CA ARG A 71 8.16 -14.35 4.53
C ARG A 71 7.97 -15.87 4.58
N THR A 72 6.96 -16.36 5.27
CA THR A 72 6.61 -17.80 5.30
C THR A 72 6.39 -18.35 3.91
N GLY A 73 5.71 -17.61 3.02
CA GLY A 73 5.52 -17.99 1.62
C GLY A 73 6.85 -18.10 0.86
N ILE A 74 7.79 -17.17 1.06
CA ILE A 74 9.13 -17.22 0.45
C ILE A 74 9.89 -18.46 0.92
N GLU A 75 9.89 -18.75 2.22
CA GLU A 75 10.57 -19.89 2.83
C GLU A 75 10.07 -21.25 2.30
N HIS A 76 8.82 -21.29 1.82
CA HIS A 76 8.17 -22.50 1.30
C HIS A 76 8.06 -22.53 -0.24
N SER A 77 8.71 -21.62 -0.93
CA SER A 77 8.66 -21.46 -2.37
C SER A 77 9.99 -21.83 -3.03
N GLY A 78 9.95 -22.28 -4.30
CA GLY A 78 11.12 -22.70 -5.08
C GLY A 78 11.36 -21.89 -6.36
N GLY A 79 10.44 -20.97 -6.74
CA GLY A 79 10.53 -20.20 -7.97
C GLY A 79 11.69 -19.20 -7.98
N GLU A 80 12.27 -18.98 -9.17
CA GLU A 80 13.30 -17.97 -9.41
C GLU A 80 12.76 -16.55 -9.29
N ILE A 81 11.48 -16.36 -9.57
CA ILE A 81 10.75 -15.10 -9.44
C ILE A 81 9.69 -15.26 -8.35
N LEU A 82 9.63 -14.28 -7.47
CA LEU A 82 8.65 -14.18 -6.40
C LEU A 82 7.67 -13.07 -6.78
N ALA A 83 6.42 -13.46 -7.07
CA ALA A 83 5.33 -12.54 -7.38
C ALA A 83 4.37 -12.48 -6.20
N PHE A 84 4.05 -11.28 -5.74
CA PHE A 84 3.19 -11.05 -4.60
C PHE A 84 1.86 -10.42 -5.03
N THR A 85 0.78 -10.89 -4.45
CA THR A 85 -0.54 -10.27 -4.55
C THR A 85 -1.33 -10.53 -3.28
N ASP A 86 -2.43 -9.80 -3.07
CA ASP A 86 -3.27 -9.92 -1.87
C ASP A 86 -4.56 -10.69 -2.18
N GLY A 87 -5.18 -11.30 -1.16
CA GLY A 87 -6.36 -12.17 -1.29
C GLY A 87 -7.63 -11.48 -1.82
N ASP A 88 -7.63 -10.15 -1.96
CA ASP A 88 -8.70 -9.32 -2.50
C ASP A 88 -8.36 -8.67 -3.86
N CYS A 89 -7.33 -9.21 -4.54
CA CYS A 89 -6.92 -8.83 -5.88
C CYS A 89 -7.48 -9.79 -6.95
N ILE A 90 -7.37 -9.37 -8.21
CA ILE A 90 -7.60 -10.17 -9.40
C ILE A 90 -6.53 -9.80 -10.42
N VAL A 91 -5.87 -10.79 -11.02
CA VAL A 91 -4.75 -10.59 -11.94
C VAL A 91 -5.19 -10.75 -13.40
N PRO A 92 -4.66 -9.97 -14.36
CA PRO A 92 -4.92 -10.20 -15.78
C PRO A 92 -4.14 -11.41 -16.30
N ARG A 93 -4.62 -12.04 -17.36
CA ARG A 93 -4.00 -13.23 -17.95
C ARG A 93 -2.53 -13.03 -18.35
N SER A 94 -2.15 -11.80 -18.72
CA SER A 94 -0.79 -11.43 -19.13
C SER A 94 0.16 -11.12 -17.97
N TRP A 95 -0.32 -11.11 -16.72
CA TRP A 95 0.39 -10.59 -15.56
C TRP A 95 1.80 -11.17 -15.39
N LEU A 96 1.92 -12.49 -15.36
CA LEU A 96 3.24 -13.14 -15.20
C LEU A 96 4.15 -12.95 -16.42
N LYS A 97 3.60 -12.93 -17.64
CA LYS A 97 4.43 -12.67 -18.84
C LYS A 97 5.09 -11.30 -18.78
N ALA A 98 4.34 -10.27 -18.38
CA ALA A 98 4.87 -8.92 -18.24
C ALA A 98 5.93 -8.86 -17.13
N ILE A 99 5.65 -9.42 -15.96
CA ILE A 99 6.60 -9.48 -14.82
C ILE A 99 7.90 -10.17 -15.23
N VAL A 100 7.82 -11.36 -15.82
CA VAL A 100 9.01 -12.16 -16.17
C VAL A 100 9.86 -11.43 -17.20
N LYS A 101 9.24 -10.84 -18.24
CA LYS A 101 9.90 -10.03 -19.26
C LYS A 101 10.67 -8.85 -18.63
N ASP A 102 10.04 -8.17 -17.70
CA ASP A 102 10.63 -6.99 -17.05
C ASP A 102 11.82 -7.33 -16.14
N LEU A 103 11.78 -8.49 -15.51
CA LEU A 103 12.86 -9.00 -14.66
C LEU A 103 13.97 -9.72 -15.44
N GLU A 104 13.92 -9.74 -16.77
CA GLU A 104 15.04 -10.18 -17.63
C GLU A 104 16.21 -9.19 -17.54
N ASP A 105 15.95 -7.90 -17.33
CA ASP A 105 16.98 -6.89 -17.08
C ASP A 105 17.60 -7.11 -15.67
N PRO A 106 18.86 -7.49 -15.57
CA PRO A 106 19.52 -7.77 -14.28
C PRO A 106 19.65 -6.52 -13.40
N SER A 107 19.55 -5.31 -13.96
CA SER A 107 19.57 -4.06 -13.20
C SER A 107 18.25 -3.78 -12.48
N VAL A 108 17.15 -4.43 -12.89
CA VAL A 108 15.83 -4.29 -12.27
C VAL A 108 15.75 -5.24 -11.08
N GLY A 109 15.60 -4.69 -9.88
CA GLY A 109 15.45 -5.46 -8.64
C GLY A 109 14.01 -5.85 -8.37
N CYS A 110 13.07 -4.97 -8.65
CA CYS A 110 11.65 -5.27 -8.51
C CYS A 110 10.81 -4.56 -9.58
N VAL A 111 9.68 -5.17 -9.90
CA VAL A 111 8.69 -4.67 -10.86
C VAL A 111 7.31 -4.72 -10.25
N GLY A 112 6.47 -3.83 -10.70
CA GLY A 112 5.05 -3.77 -10.39
C GLY A 112 4.40 -2.63 -11.15
N GLY A 113 3.13 -2.35 -10.84
CA GLY A 113 2.42 -1.31 -11.57
C GLY A 113 1.12 -0.91 -10.89
N SER A 114 0.08 -0.70 -11.67
CA SER A 114 -1.18 -0.15 -11.17
C SER A 114 -1.94 -1.13 -10.28
N ILE A 115 -2.51 -0.58 -9.20
CA ILE A 115 -3.55 -1.24 -8.41
C ILE A 115 -4.85 -0.49 -8.72
N LEU A 116 -5.69 -1.12 -9.54
CA LEU A 116 -6.90 -0.54 -10.08
C LEU A 116 -8.12 -0.97 -9.25
N LEU A 117 -9.15 -0.13 -9.24
CA LEU A 117 -10.41 -0.48 -8.61
C LEU A 117 -11.11 -1.63 -9.36
N ASP A 118 -11.47 -2.70 -8.66
CA ASP A 118 -12.32 -3.76 -9.24
C ASP A 118 -13.74 -3.25 -9.44
N ARG A 119 -14.09 -2.95 -10.70
CA ARG A 119 -15.40 -2.42 -11.09
C ARG A 119 -16.45 -3.51 -11.35
N ARG A 120 -16.07 -4.78 -11.28
CA ARG A 120 -16.99 -5.93 -11.43
C ARG A 120 -17.82 -6.16 -10.18
N SER A 121 -17.34 -5.72 -9.02
CA SER A 121 -18.06 -5.71 -7.76
C SER A 121 -18.88 -4.42 -7.58
N ASN A 122 -19.80 -4.42 -6.61
CA ASN A 122 -20.49 -3.19 -6.23
C ASN A 122 -19.50 -2.18 -5.65
N VAL A 123 -19.28 -1.08 -6.36
CA VAL A 123 -18.30 -0.06 -5.99
C VAL A 123 -18.99 1.08 -5.23
N GLY A 124 -18.86 1.03 -3.91
CA GLY A 124 -19.37 2.08 -3.02
C GLY A 124 -18.60 3.40 -3.12
N PHE A 125 -19.10 4.42 -2.44
CA PHE A 125 -18.54 5.77 -2.40
C PHE A 125 -17.08 5.79 -1.91
N THR A 126 -16.77 5.05 -0.85
CA THR A 126 -15.44 4.98 -0.24
C THR A 126 -14.41 4.27 -1.16
N ALA A 127 -14.84 3.20 -1.83
CA ALA A 127 -13.97 2.50 -2.77
C ALA A 127 -13.60 3.37 -3.98
N ARG A 128 -14.53 4.20 -4.47
CA ARG A 128 -14.26 5.21 -5.52
C ARG A 128 -13.30 6.29 -5.05
N TYR A 129 -13.37 6.69 -3.78
CA TYR A 129 -12.47 7.67 -3.20
C TYR A 129 -11.00 7.24 -3.33
N PHE A 130 -10.64 5.97 -3.14
CA PHE A 130 -9.26 5.49 -3.33
C PHE A 130 -8.69 5.77 -4.73
N GLU A 131 -9.51 5.64 -5.77
CA GLU A 131 -9.08 5.91 -7.15
C GLU A 131 -9.10 7.40 -7.50
N GLU A 132 -10.08 8.13 -6.96
CA GLU A 132 -10.37 9.51 -7.31
C GLU A 132 -9.65 10.54 -6.40
N SER A 133 -9.17 10.13 -5.23
CA SER A 133 -8.52 11.03 -4.26
C SER A 133 -7.29 11.74 -4.83
N VAL A 134 -7.11 13.00 -4.40
CA VAL A 134 -5.88 13.77 -4.63
C VAL A 134 -4.72 13.17 -3.85
N ILE A 135 -5.00 12.65 -2.64
CA ILE A 135 -4.08 11.90 -1.81
C ILE A 135 -4.10 10.45 -2.27
N ARG A 136 -3.51 10.19 -3.42
CA ARG A 136 -3.49 8.84 -3.99
C ARG A 136 -2.58 7.95 -3.17
N VAL A 137 -3.16 6.96 -2.52
CA VAL A 137 -2.47 5.98 -1.69
C VAL A 137 -1.98 4.78 -2.52
N MET A 138 -2.72 4.42 -3.59
CA MET A 138 -2.40 3.27 -4.42
C MET A 138 -1.60 3.65 -5.68
N PRO A 139 -0.61 2.84 -6.08
CA PRO A 139 0.19 3.11 -7.27
C PRO A 139 -0.67 3.10 -8.52
N LEU A 140 -0.39 4.06 -9.42
CA LEU A 140 -0.94 4.11 -10.77
C LEU A 140 0.20 4.37 -11.74
N SER A 141 0.49 3.41 -12.60
CA SER A 141 1.43 3.56 -13.70
C SER A 141 0.67 3.75 -15.00
N ARG A 142 0.97 4.84 -15.71
CA ARG A 142 0.43 5.12 -17.06
C ARG A 142 1.49 4.97 -18.12
N GLU A 143 2.75 4.97 -17.72
CA GLU A 143 3.92 4.91 -18.57
C GLU A 143 4.95 3.99 -17.91
N ARG A 144 5.73 3.28 -18.70
CA ARG A 144 6.86 2.50 -18.23
C ARG A 144 7.95 3.44 -17.69
N LYS A 145 8.27 3.31 -16.40
CA LYS A 145 9.25 4.17 -15.73
C LYS A 145 10.19 3.36 -14.83
N ILE A 146 11.46 3.68 -14.94
CA ILE A 146 12.51 3.08 -14.10
C ILE A 146 13.03 4.14 -13.14
N TYR A 147 13.18 3.75 -11.88
CA TYR A 147 13.73 4.60 -10.83
C TYR A 147 14.93 3.89 -10.17
N ASP A 148 15.97 4.66 -9.87
CA ASP A 148 17.17 4.22 -9.12
C ASP A 148 17.03 4.40 -7.61
N LYS A 149 15.92 4.96 -7.16
CA LYS A 149 15.62 5.24 -5.74
C LYS A 149 14.13 5.22 -5.48
N LEU A 150 13.77 4.89 -4.25
CA LEU A 150 12.40 5.01 -3.76
C LEU A 150 12.02 6.50 -3.66
N LEU A 151 10.90 6.88 -4.30
CA LEU A 151 10.40 8.25 -4.30
C LEU A 151 9.15 8.39 -3.42
N PRO A 152 8.93 9.55 -2.78
CA PRO A 152 7.70 9.83 -2.05
C PRO A 152 6.48 9.68 -2.96
N PHE A 153 5.44 9.02 -2.48
CA PHE A 153 4.17 8.78 -3.20
C PHE A 153 4.30 8.00 -4.53
N LYS A 154 5.48 7.41 -4.80
CA LYS A 154 5.75 6.58 -5.98
C LYS A 154 6.48 5.31 -5.52
N HIS A 155 5.73 4.41 -4.91
CA HIS A 155 6.21 3.11 -4.47
C HIS A 155 5.34 2.03 -5.07
N LEU A 156 5.91 0.85 -5.24
CA LEU A 156 5.17 -0.36 -5.50
C LEU A 156 4.58 -0.86 -4.18
N ALA A 157 3.52 -1.65 -4.25
CA ALA A 157 2.93 -2.28 -3.08
C ALA A 157 2.85 -3.80 -3.30
N PHE A 158 2.97 -4.57 -2.24
CA PHE A 158 2.94 -6.03 -2.32
C PHE A 158 1.68 -6.62 -2.95
N ALA A 159 0.58 -5.87 -2.99
CA ALA A 159 -0.60 -6.28 -3.75
C ALA A 159 -0.33 -6.46 -5.27
N ASN A 160 0.78 -5.87 -5.79
CA ASN A 160 1.22 -6.00 -7.18
C ASN A 160 2.73 -5.71 -7.28
N LEU A 161 3.55 -6.59 -6.75
CA LEU A 161 5.01 -6.48 -6.75
C LEU A 161 5.63 -7.84 -7.07
N ALA A 162 6.68 -7.85 -7.86
CA ALA A 162 7.50 -9.03 -8.07
C ALA A 162 8.99 -8.69 -8.03
N THR A 163 9.80 -9.65 -7.65
CA THR A 163 11.27 -9.54 -7.56
C THR A 163 11.90 -10.88 -7.89
N ARG A 164 13.19 -10.89 -8.25
CA ARG A 164 13.95 -12.14 -8.33
C ARG A 164 14.28 -12.64 -6.92
N ARG A 165 14.42 -13.96 -6.77
CA ARG A 165 14.83 -14.60 -5.52
C ARG A 165 16.21 -14.14 -5.08
N ASP A 166 17.19 -14.11 -5.99
CA ASP A 166 18.55 -13.64 -5.71
C ASP A 166 18.59 -12.21 -5.16
N VAL A 167 17.71 -11.33 -5.65
CA VAL A 167 17.62 -9.95 -5.18
C VAL A 167 17.05 -9.90 -3.75
N ILE A 168 15.94 -10.59 -3.49
CA ILE A 168 15.31 -10.53 -2.15
C ILE A 168 16.20 -11.18 -1.09
N GLU A 169 16.96 -12.22 -1.44
CA GLU A 169 17.94 -12.86 -0.58
C GLU A 169 19.15 -11.92 -0.31
N ALA A 170 19.67 -11.28 -1.36
CA ALA A 170 20.78 -10.33 -1.24
C ALA A 170 20.44 -9.14 -0.31
N VAL A 171 19.20 -8.69 -0.29
CA VAL A 171 18.77 -7.58 0.58
C VAL A 171 18.26 -8.03 1.96
N GLY A 172 18.35 -9.33 2.29
CA GLY A 172 18.01 -9.87 3.60
C GLY A 172 16.52 -10.18 3.84
N GLY A 173 15.74 -10.38 2.75
CA GLY A 173 14.36 -10.82 2.85
C GLY A 173 13.37 -9.73 3.30
N ILE A 174 12.20 -10.15 3.80
CA ILE A 174 11.17 -9.26 4.35
C ILE A 174 11.39 -9.04 5.85
N ASP A 175 11.47 -7.77 6.28
CA ASP A 175 11.51 -7.44 7.71
C ASP A 175 10.11 -7.57 8.34
N VAL A 176 9.89 -8.68 9.04
CA VAL A 176 8.62 -8.98 9.74
C VAL A 176 8.34 -8.09 10.96
N GLY A 177 9.28 -7.27 11.37
CA GLY A 177 9.06 -6.25 12.41
C GLY A 177 8.17 -5.10 11.95
N PHE A 178 7.89 -4.98 10.66
CA PHE A 178 6.90 -4.05 10.13
C PHE A 178 5.50 -4.67 10.17
N ARG A 179 4.53 -3.91 10.68
CA ARG A 179 3.10 -4.22 10.52
C ARG A 179 2.53 -3.67 9.21
N THR A 180 3.14 -2.60 8.72
CA THR A 180 2.89 -1.89 7.46
C THR A 180 4.19 -1.22 7.05
N PHE A 181 4.38 -0.83 5.79
CA PHE A 181 5.62 -0.30 5.22
C PHE A 181 6.69 -1.37 4.95
N GLU A 182 6.38 -2.63 5.07
CA GLU A 182 7.30 -3.72 4.73
C GLU A 182 7.67 -3.72 3.24
N ASP A 183 6.75 -3.27 2.36
CA ASP A 183 7.00 -3.04 0.94
C ASP A 183 7.98 -1.89 0.71
N MET A 184 7.75 -0.74 1.33
CA MET A 184 8.64 0.41 1.22
C MET A 184 10.03 0.11 1.79
N ASP A 185 10.12 -0.63 2.90
CA ASP A 185 11.38 -1.07 3.49
C ASP A 185 12.15 -1.98 2.53
N LEU A 186 11.49 -2.99 1.96
CA LEU A 186 12.09 -3.89 0.97
C LEU A 186 12.60 -3.12 -0.25
N ILE A 187 11.75 -2.25 -0.82
CA ILE A 187 12.10 -1.48 -2.02
C ILE A 187 13.27 -0.52 -1.72
N GLN A 188 13.30 0.12 -0.55
CA GLN A 188 14.42 0.96 -0.16
C GLN A 188 15.73 0.18 -0.10
N ARG A 189 15.72 -1.03 0.51
CA ARG A 189 16.90 -1.90 0.57
C ARG A 189 17.33 -2.39 -0.81
N ILE A 190 16.38 -2.70 -1.71
CA ILE A 190 16.66 -3.04 -3.11
C ILE A 190 17.41 -1.89 -3.80
N CYS A 191 16.93 -0.65 -3.64
CA CYS A 191 17.61 0.53 -4.19
C CYS A 191 18.99 0.77 -3.55
N ASP A 192 19.10 0.59 -2.24
CA ASP A 192 20.37 0.78 -1.51
C ASP A 192 21.46 -0.24 -1.95
N HIS A 193 21.04 -1.39 -2.50
CA HIS A 193 21.92 -2.39 -3.13
C HIS A 193 22.19 -2.11 -4.63
N GLY A 194 21.75 -0.97 -5.15
CA GLY A 194 22.04 -0.54 -6.53
C GLY A 194 21.08 -1.07 -7.59
N TYR A 195 20.04 -1.80 -7.21
CA TYR A 195 19.01 -2.22 -8.14
C TYR A 195 17.99 -1.10 -8.42
N LYS A 196 17.32 -1.18 -9.57
CA LYS A 196 16.29 -0.25 -10.00
C LYS A 196 14.90 -0.81 -9.74
N ILE A 197 13.93 0.12 -9.63
CA ILE A 197 12.50 -0.17 -9.51
C ILE A 197 11.86 0.08 -10.87
N LEU A 198 11.11 -0.88 -11.39
CA LEU A 198 10.38 -0.72 -12.64
C LEU A 198 8.87 -0.63 -12.39
N PHE A 199 8.29 0.46 -12.84
CA PHE A 199 6.83 0.64 -12.95
C PHE A 199 6.42 0.34 -14.38
N ASP A 200 5.59 -0.69 -14.57
CA ASP A 200 5.07 -1.06 -15.88
C ASP A 200 3.53 -0.98 -15.90
N PRO A 201 2.92 -0.26 -16.87
CA PRO A 201 1.47 -0.21 -17.01
C PRO A 201 0.82 -1.56 -17.37
N ASP A 202 1.60 -2.49 -17.95
CA ASP A 202 1.12 -3.83 -18.31
C ASP A 202 1.12 -4.78 -17.09
N VAL A 203 1.84 -4.43 -16.01
CA VAL A 203 1.80 -5.12 -14.72
C VAL A 203 0.77 -4.44 -13.82
N TYR A 204 -0.48 -4.88 -13.87
CA TYR A 204 -1.56 -4.32 -13.05
C TYR A 204 -2.41 -5.40 -12.42
N VAL A 205 -3.13 -5.02 -11.35
CA VAL A 205 -4.14 -5.86 -10.71
C VAL A 205 -5.41 -5.04 -10.46
N TRP A 206 -6.55 -5.71 -10.40
CA TRP A 206 -7.77 -5.13 -9.85
C TRP A 206 -7.88 -5.50 -8.38
N HIS A 207 -8.25 -4.54 -7.56
CA HIS A 207 -8.31 -4.69 -6.09
C HIS A 207 -9.68 -4.26 -5.57
N ARG A 208 -10.24 -5.03 -4.66
CA ARG A 208 -11.47 -4.67 -3.93
C ARG A 208 -11.15 -3.78 -2.74
N HIS A 209 -11.29 -2.47 -2.95
CA HIS A 209 -11.03 -1.50 -1.88
C HIS A 209 -12.10 -1.55 -0.79
N ARG A 210 -11.75 -1.04 0.38
CA ARG A 210 -12.63 -0.96 1.55
C ARG A 210 -13.89 -0.16 1.21
N GLN A 211 -15.05 -0.67 1.65
CA GLN A 211 -16.36 -0.08 1.32
C GLN A 211 -16.84 0.94 2.35
N SER A 212 -16.32 0.92 3.57
CA SER A 212 -16.72 1.84 4.64
C SER A 212 -15.61 2.84 4.99
N VAL A 213 -16.02 4.06 5.39
CA VAL A 213 -15.12 5.11 5.87
C VAL A 213 -14.36 4.65 7.12
N LYS A 214 -14.99 3.89 8.01
CA LYS A 214 -14.36 3.35 9.22
C LYS A 214 -13.20 2.43 8.87
N GLU A 215 -13.37 1.54 7.90
CA GLU A 215 -12.31 0.62 7.45
C GLU A 215 -11.20 1.37 6.72
N LEU A 216 -11.52 2.37 5.90
CA LEU A 216 -10.55 3.26 5.27
C LEU A 216 -9.67 3.93 6.33
N LEU A 217 -10.27 4.60 7.31
CA LEU A 217 -9.52 5.30 8.35
C LEU A 217 -8.69 4.33 9.21
N LYS A 218 -9.21 3.14 9.54
CA LYS A 218 -8.45 2.10 10.24
C LYS A 218 -7.24 1.63 9.43
N GLN A 219 -7.39 1.45 8.12
CA GLN A 219 -6.31 1.05 7.22
C GLN A 219 -5.23 2.12 7.16
N VAL A 220 -5.62 3.38 6.97
CA VAL A 220 -4.68 4.52 6.89
C VAL A 220 -3.98 4.77 8.22
N TYR A 221 -4.68 4.62 9.35
CA TYR A 221 -4.05 4.60 10.68
C TYR A 221 -2.95 3.53 10.77
N GLY A 222 -3.24 2.33 10.27
CA GLY A 222 -2.26 1.24 10.16
C GLY A 222 -1.03 1.65 9.32
N TYR A 223 -1.25 2.30 8.20
CA TYR A 223 -0.14 2.82 7.38
C TYR A 223 0.73 3.80 8.18
N GLY A 224 0.14 4.79 8.88
CA GLY A 224 0.90 5.69 9.75
C GLY A 224 1.75 4.95 10.77
N TYR A 225 1.24 3.85 11.31
CA TYR A 225 1.92 3.08 12.37
C TYR A 225 3.28 2.49 11.94
N GLY A 226 3.50 2.18 10.66
CA GLY A 226 4.79 1.70 10.13
C GLY A 226 5.84 2.80 9.95
N GLY A 227 5.42 4.05 9.80
CA GLY A 227 6.27 5.18 9.46
C GLY A 227 7.47 5.42 10.41
N PRO A 228 7.32 5.39 11.74
CA PRO A 228 8.44 5.60 12.68
C PRO A 228 9.57 4.57 12.54
N ARG A 229 9.23 3.27 12.32
CA ARG A 229 10.23 2.23 12.10
C ARG A 229 10.98 2.47 10.79
N PHE A 230 10.27 2.78 9.70
CA PHE A 230 10.88 3.09 8.41
C PHE A 230 11.89 4.25 8.53
N ARG A 231 11.51 5.35 9.18
CA ARG A 231 12.40 6.52 9.36
C ARG A 231 13.64 6.23 10.22
N ARG A 232 13.56 5.28 11.13
CA ARG A 232 14.72 4.84 11.93
C ARG A 232 15.64 3.94 11.14
N ASN A 233 15.09 3.00 10.38
CA ASN A 233 15.88 2.09 9.54
C ASN A 233 16.52 2.83 8.37
N HIS A 234 15.82 3.85 7.79
CA HIS A 234 16.25 4.58 6.60
C HIS A 234 16.33 6.11 6.83
N PRO A 235 17.17 6.60 7.76
CA PRO A 235 17.21 8.03 8.14
C PRO A 235 17.64 8.96 7.01
N ARG A 236 18.40 8.44 6.03
CA ARG A 236 18.92 9.20 4.87
C ARG A 236 17.98 9.16 3.66
N SER A 237 16.95 8.31 3.66
CA SER A 237 16.01 8.20 2.57
C SER A 237 15.30 9.54 2.30
N ILE A 238 15.11 9.85 1.01
CA ILE A 238 14.32 11.01 0.60
C ILE A 238 12.87 10.91 1.11
N VAL A 239 12.33 9.69 1.16
CA VAL A 239 11.00 9.40 1.72
C VAL A 239 10.95 9.84 3.19
N THR A 240 11.96 9.47 3.98
CA THR A 240 12.06 9.89 5.39
C THR A 240 12.05 11.42 5.55
N ARG A 241 12.76 12.15 4.67
CA ARG A 241 12.78 13.62 4.71
C ARG A 241 11.40 14.21 4.42
N TRP A 242 10.69 13.71 3.41
CA TRP A 242 9.35 14.15 3.07
C TRP A 242 8.33 13.83 4.16
N TYR A 243 8.40 12.62 4.77
CA TYR A 243 7.54 12.28 5.90
C TYR A 243 7.77 13.21 7.10
N LYS A 244 9.03 13.48 7.45
CA LYS A 244 9.36 14.45 8.52
C LYS A 244 8.79 15.82 8.22
N LEU A 245 8.97 16.31 6.99
CA LEU A 245 8.41 17.60 6.58
C LEU A 245 6.89 17.64 6.70
N GLY A 246 6.21 16.62 6.17
CA GLY A 246 4.74 16.52 6.23
C GLY A 246 4.22 16.49 7.66
N LEU A 247 4.83 15.69 8.54
CA LEU A 247 4.47 15.63 9.96
C LEU A 247 4.73 16.98 10.67
N THR A 248 5.87 17.62 10.41
CA THR A 248 6.18 18.94 10.97
C THR A 248 5.14 19.97 10.56
N LEU A 249 4.78 20.03 9.28
CA LEU A 249 3.74 20.93 8.78
C LEU A 249 2.38 20.64 9.43
N PHE A 250 2.01 19.36 9.55
CA PHE A 250 0.79 18.97 10.24
C PHE A 250 0.73 19.50 11.68
N TYR A 251 1.80 19.28 12.47
CA TYR A 251 1.84 19.74 13.86
C TYR A 251 1.90 21.27 13.97
N LEU A 252 2.59 21.96 13.06
CA LEU A 252 2.58 23.41 13.02
C LEU A 252 1.18 23.97 12.76
N ILE A 253 0.42 23.38 11.85
CA ILE A 253 -0.97 23.78 11.57
C ILE A 253 -1.85 23.55 12.80
N ILE A 254 -1.77 22.37 13.44
CA ILE A 254 -2.56 22.09 14.65
C ILE A 254 -2.21 23.05 15.79
N SER A 255 -0.91 23.30 16.01
CA SER A 255 -0.46 24.26 17.03
C SER A 255 -0.93 25.67 16.74
N SER A 256 -0.85 26.12 15.48
CA SER A 256 -1.34 27.43 15.06
C SER A 256 -2.83 27.60 15.33
N ILE A 257 -3.64 26.60 14.98
CA ILE A 257 -5.09 26.61 15.23
C ILE A 257 -5.37 26.65 16.74
N SER A 258 -4.65 25.85 17.54
CA SER A 258 -4.83 25.83 18.99
C SER A 258 -4.50 27.18 19.62
N ILE A 259 -3.38 27.81 19.22
CA ILE A 259 -2.99 29.16 19.67
C ILE A 259 -4.02 30.18 19.20
N GLY A 260 -4.43 30.14 17.93
CA GLY A 260 -5.47 31.02 17.38
C GLY A 260 -6.78 30.95 18.14
N ALA A 261 -7.21 29.73 18.52
CA ALA A 261 -8.42 29.53 19.33
C ALA A 261 -8.29 30.17 20.73
N ILE A 262 -7.14 29.98 21.40
CA ILE A 262 -6.88 30.61 22.72
C ILE A 262 -6.90 32.12 22.59
N LEU A 263 -6.18 32.68 21.62
CA LEU A 263 -6.13 34.14 21.41
C LEU A 263 -7.49 34.73 21.05
N SER A 264 -8.34 33.95 20.36
CA SER A 264 -9.69 34.41 19.98
C SER A 264 -10.62 34.62 21.18
N ILE A 265 -10.32 34.04 22.34
CA ILE A 265 -11.06 34.29 23.58
C ILE A 265 -10.89 35.75 24.00
N THR A 266 -9.69 36.33 23.81
CA THR A 266 -9.38 37.71 24.25
C THR A 266 -9.52 38.76 23.13
N TYR A 267 -9.15 38.38 21.88
CA TYR A 267 -9.01 39.34 20.77
C TYR A 267 -10.12 39.16 19.70
N GLY A 268 -11.17 38.39 19.97
CA GLY A 268 -12.23 38.09 18.99
C GLY A 268 -11.81 37.09 17.91
N PRO A 269 -12.63 36.85 16.87
CA PRO A 269 -12.48 35.69 15.96
C PRO A 269 -11.29 35.78 14.99
N LEU A 270 -10.64 36.91 14.85
CA LEU A 270 -9.60 37.14 13.86
C LEU A 270 -8.40 36.17 13.98
N PRO A 271 -7.85 35.87 15.18
CA PRO A 271 -6.72 34.95 15.31
C PRO A 271 -7.04 33.53 14.82
N ILE A 272 -8.22 32.96 15.12
CA ILE A 272 -8.58 31.61 14.67
C ILE A 272 -8.84 31.59 13.17
N LEU A 273 -9.39 32.65 12.58
CA LEU A 273 -9.60 32.76 11.14
C LEU A 273 -8.28 32.75 10.38
N ILE A 274 -7.29 33.51 10.85
CA ILE A 274 -5.94 33.53 10.28
C ILE A 274 -5.29 32.14 10.41
N ALA A 275 -5.35 31.54 11.59
CA ALA A 275 -4.73 30.24 11.86
C ALA A 275 -5.36 29.10 11.04
N SER A 276 -6.65 29.14 10.75
CA SER A 276 -7.35 28.14 9.94
C SER A 276 -7.28 28.39 8.43
N ALA A 277 -6.77 29.55 7.99
CA ALA A 277 -6.72 29.90 6.56
C ALA A 277 -6.02 28.86 5.68
N PRO A 278 -4.88 28.24 6.06
CA PRO A 278 -4.26 27.20 5.23
C PRO A 278 -5.17 26.00 4.97
N ILE A 279 -5.92 25.53 5.98
CA ILE A 279 -6.87 24.44 5.82
C ILE A 279 -8.04 24.86 4.94
N SER A 280 -8.58 26.07 5.16
CA SER A 280 -9.70 26.60 4.38
C SER A 280 -9.34 26.75 2.89
N LEU A 281 -8.15 27.27 2.58
CA LEU A 281 -7.65 27.38 1.22
C LEU A 281 -7.41 26.02 0.59
N GLY A 282 -6.81 25.07 1.33
CA GLY A 282 -6.64 23.68 0.89
C GLY A 282 -7.97 23.01 0.60
N TYR A 283 -8.99 23.22 1.44
CA TYR A 283 -10.35 22.71 1.22
C TYR A 283 -10.97 23.26 -0.06
N ILE A 284 -10.89 24.58 -0.27
CA ILE A 284 -11.40 25.25 -1.48
C ILE A 284 -10.71 24.72 -2.74
N TYR A 285 -9.37 24.57 -2.69
CA TYR A 285 -8.61 23.97 -3.79
C TYR A 285 -9.08 22.53 -4.10
N CYS A 286 -9.19 21.69 -3.08
CA CYS A 286 -9.67 20.31 -3.24
C CYS A 286 -11.11 20.24 -3.74
N LEU A 287 -12.00 21.14 -3.28
CA LEU A 287 -13.38 21.26 -3.76
C LEU A 287 -13.39 21.53 -5.27
N ALA A 288 -12.64 22.53 -5.73
CA ALA A 288 -12.53 22.85 -7.16
C ALA A 288 -11.94 21.69 -7.97
N TYR A 289 -10.86 21.06 -7.46
CA TYR A 289 -10.24 19.88 -8.08
C TYR A 289 -11.22 18.73 -8.25
N TYR A 290 -11.95 18.36 -7.19
CA TYR A 290 -12.91 17.26 -7.25
C TYR A 290 -14.13 17.58 -8.09
N LEU A 291 -14.59 18.84 -8.11
CA LEU A 291 -15.68 19.26 -8.99
C LEU A 291 -15.27 19.09 -10.48
N TYR A 292 -14.07 19.52 -10.81
CA TYR A 292 -13.50 19.34 -12.16
C TYR A 292 -13.34 17.85 -12.52
N LYS A 293 -12.75 17.06 -11.62
CA LYS A 293 -12.39 15.65 -11.86
C LYS A 293 -13.60 14.72 -11.89
N THR A 294 -14.53 14.86 -10.94
CA THR A 294 -15.62 13.91 -10.73
C THR A 294 -16.95 14.37 -11.29
N ARG A 295 -17.08 15.67 -11.58
CA ARG A 295 -18.33 16.33 -12.00
C ARG A 295 -19.49 16.05 -11.06
N SER A 296 -19.24 15.86 -9.76
CA SER A 296 -20.19 15.54 -8.72
C SER A 296 -20.08 16.50 -7.56
N ILE A 297 -21.12 17.27 -7.27
CA ILE A 297 -21.18 18.20 -6.14
C ILE A 297 -20.98 17.44 -4.83
N VAL A 298 -21.63 16.28 -4.65
CA VAL A 298 -21.53 15.47 -3.44
C VAL A 298 -20.06 15.05 -3.18
N LYS A 299 -19.38 14.55 -4.19
CA LYS A 299 -17.96 14.16 -4.07
C LYS A 299 -17.07 15.36 -3.82
N SER A 300 -17.34 16.49 -4.46
CA SER A 300 -16.55 17.71 -4.31
C SER A 300 -16.57 18.26 -2.90
N VAL A 301 -17.67 18.11 -2.19
CA VAL A 301 -17.80 18.51 -0.78
C VAL A 301 -17.26 17.43 0.17
N ALA A 302 -17.57 16.16 -0.08
CA ALA A 302 -17.26 15.08 0.84
C ALA A 302 -15.80 14.60 0.78
N TYR A 303 -15.18 14.57 -0.41
CA TYR A 303 -13.81 14.08 -0.57
C TYR A 303 -12.73 14.93 0.14
N PRO A 304 -12.77 16.29 0.12
CA PRO A 304 -11.86 17.10 0.92
C PRO A 304 -11.96 16.82 2.43
N ILE A 305 -13.16 16.52 2.93
CA ILE A 305 -13.37 16.13 4.34
C ILE A 305 -12.71 14.77 4.60
N LEU A 306 -12.86 13.82 3.67
CA LEU A 306 -12.18 12.52 3.77
C LEU A 306 -10.66 12.67 3.67
N ASP A 307 -10.13 13.55 2.81
CA ASP A 307 -8.68 13.83 2.72
C ASP A 307 -8.14 14.31 4.07
N ILE A 308 -8.82 15.25 4.72
CA ILE A 308 -8.46 15.73 6.06
C ILE A 308 -8.50 14.57 7.08
N ALA A 309 -9.58 13.77 7.08
CA ALA A 309 -9.72 12.64 7.99
C ALA A 309 -8.64 11.57 7.78
N VAL A 310 -8.26 11.30 6.53
CA VAL A 310 -7.18 10.39 6.14
C VAL A 310 -5.83 10.90 6.65
N ILE A 311 -5.51 12.18 6.46
CA ILE A 311 -4.27 12.80 6.97
C ILE A 311 -4.22 12.69 8.49
N ILE A 312 -5.29 13.06 9.18
CA ILE A 312 -5.36 12.97 10.65
C ILE A 312 -5.15 11.52 11.11
N SER A 313 -5.84 10.57 10.48
CA SER A 313 -5.74 9.13 10.83
C SER A 313 -4.31 8.62 10.66
N PHE A 314 -3.65 8.97 9.55
CA PHE A 314 -2.23 8.64 9.31
C PHE A 314 -1.32 9.23 10.39
N CYS A 315 -1.44 10.53 10.66
CA CYS A 315 -0.61 11.22 11.64
C CYS A 315 -0.80 10.68 13.07
N LEU A 316 -2.03 10.32 13.44
CA LEU A 316 -2.33 9.67 14.71
C LEU A 316 -1.65 8.29 14.83
N GLY A 317 -1.71 7.48 13.79
CA GLY A 317 -1.01 6.19 13.73
C GLY A 317 0.49 6.34 13.92
N ASP A 318 1.10 7.28 13.21
CA ASP A 318 2.52 7.61 13.31
C ASP A 318 2.91 8.07 14.71
N THR A 319 2.16 9.00 15.28
CA THR A 319 2.41 9.55 16.62
C THR A 319 2.35 8.49 17.69
N ILE A 320 1.29 7.68 17.70
CA ILE A 320 1.11 6.62 18.70
C ILE A 320 2.20 5.56 18.57
N SER A 321 2.57 5.19 17.35
CA SER A 321 3.67 4.27 17.11
C SER A 321 5.00 4.83 17.62
N ASN A 322 5.29 6.11 17.33
CA ASN A 322 6.52 6.77 17.76
C ASN A 322 6.63 6.86 19.28
N LEU A 323 5.55 7.23 19.96
CA LEU A 323 5.49 7.26 21.42
C LEU A 323 5.74 5.87 22.05
N ARG A 324 5.13 4.81 21.52
CA ARG A 324 5.36 3.44 21.99
C ARG A 324 6.80 2.99 21.83
N TYR A 325 7.47 3.37 20.73
CA TYR A 325 8.89 3.08 20.57
C TYR A 325 9.74 3.81 21.60
N THR A 326 9.46 5.09 21.84
CA THR A 326 10.23 5.90 22.81
C THR A 326 10.07 5.38 24.25
N LEU A 327 8.87 4.89 24.62
CA LEU A 327 8.62 4.33 25.94
C LEU A 327 9.24 2.93 26.13
N ARG A 328 9.46 2.17 25.07
CA ARG A 328 10.09 0.83 25.14
C ARG A 328 11.62 0.86 25.09
N SER A 329 12.20 1.99 24.69
CA SER A 329 13.66 2.18 24.61
C SER A 329 14.25 2.82 25.87
N ARG A 330 13.38 3.14 26.82
CA ARG A 330 13.73 3.55 28.20
C ARG A 330 13.50 2.37 29.15
#